data_f9f57c7f2ef69b01ec4e66f9204dafe1
#
_entry.id   f9f57c7f2ef69b01ec4e66f9204dafe1
#
_cell.length_a   1.000
_cell.length_b   1.000
_cell.length_c   1.000
_cell.angle_alpha   90.00
_cell.angle_beta   90.00
_cell.angle_gamma   90.00
#
_symmetry.space_group_name_H-M   'P 1'
#
loop_
_entity.id
_entity.type
_entity.pdbx_description
1 polymer ?
#
loop_
_entity_poly.entity_id
_entity_poly.type
_entity_poly.pdbx_seq_one_letter_code
_entity_poly.pdbx_strand_id
1 'polypeptide(L)'
;MADGKDGMDGKDGKDGAGLLDRLLALVDVDGRLDVRCDLGAGWTLAQAAQTAQAAQAALAGHHIPFHVLLDGDAVVDADGLREAPMRAGDVLMLPGGGAHQLRDRDPASLRRPAEGTLLCGRFIVPAASAKLIRALLPPAMMVRSPGPGSRLTRLLALMREEADAPGEGGAALLRHLSGALFAVALRAAMGDGLPATVEAPGVLALGAHPRLAALVVDMLGNLARDWTLDGMAAHAALSRSSLIRAFQSAAGVSPAEFLNQVRMTEAARRLRAGRESVAAIGDAVGYASEAAFQRAFKREIGMTPAAWRDGGAEVDPSTNNAALPVRQRLG
;
A
#
# COMPACT_ATOMS: atom_id res chain seq x y z
N MET A 1 12.20 -58.35 -12.90
CA MET A 1 10.86 -58.20 -13.47
C MET A 1 9.95 -57.65 -12.39
N ALA A 2 9.48 -56.52 -12.58
CA ALA A 2 8.31 -55.83 -12.10
C ALA A 2 8.62 -54.37 -11.82
N ASP A 3 8.24 -53.56 -12.80
CA ASP A 3 8.16 -52.11 -12.76
C ASP A 3 7.22 -51.64 -11.67
N GLY A 4 7.67 -50.71 -10.84
CA GLY A 4 6.89 -49.86 -9.97
C GLY A 4 7.04 -48.41 -10.42
N LYS A 5 6.18 -47.96 -11.36
CA LYS A 5 5.98 -46.56 -11.70
C LYS A 5 5.23 -45.90 -10.55
N ASP A 6 5.89 -45.18 -9.69
CA ASP A 6 5.27 -44.17 -8.85
C ASP A 6 5.12 -42.88 -9.68
N GLY A 7 3.89 -42.68 -10.13
CA GLY A 7 3.42 -41.42 -10.70
C GLY A 7 3.28 -40.38 -9.59
N MET A 8 4.24 -39.49 -9.45
CA MET A 8 4.04 -38.22 -8.75
C MET A 8 3.12 -37.37 -9.59
N ASP A 9 1.83 -37.43 -9.28
CA ASP A 9 0.84 -36.48 -9.75
C ASP A 9 1.18 -35.08 -9.25
N GLY A 10 1.74 -34.29 -10.15
CA GLY A 10 1.90 -32.87 -9.98
C GLY A 10 0.54 -32.16 -10.05
N LYS A 11 -0.12 -32.05 -8.93
CA LYS A 11 -1.37 -31.31 -8.76
C LYS A 11 -1.20 -30.24 -7.69
N ASP A 12 -0.39 -29.22 -7.96
CA ASP A 12 -0.35 -28.00 -7.16
C ASP A 12 0.18 -26.84 -8.02
N GLY A 13 -0.71 -26.19 -8.75
CA GLY A 13 -0.30 -25.09 -9.59
C GLY A 13 -1.44 -24.29 -10.23
N LYS A 14 -2.58 -24.05 -9.57
CA LYS A 14 -3.60 -23.17 -10.18
C LYS A 14 -4.47 -22.31 -9.26
N ASP A 15 -4.38 -22.36 -7.93
CA ASP A 15 -5.27 -21.55 -7.05
C ASP A 15 -4.57 -20.73 -5.95
N GLY A 16 -3.29 -20.39 -6.10
CA GLY A 16 -2.51 -19.79 -5.02
C GLY A 16 -2.07 -18.34 -5.24
N ALA A 17 -2.96 -17.41 -5.62
CA ALA A 17 -2.62 -16.00 -5.47
C ALA A 17 -2.40 -15.72 -3.97
N GLY A 18 -1.18 -15.31 -3.61
CA GLY A 18 -0.80 -15.02 -2.23
C GLY A 18 -1.58 -13.84 -1.64
N LEU A 19 -1.44 -13.63 -0.33
CA LEU A 19 -2.07 -12.50 0.37
C LEU A 19 -1.80 -11.15 -0.34
N LEU A 20 -0.55 -10.91 -0.69
CA LEU A 20 -0.14 -9.65 -1.33
C LEU A 20 -0.76 -9.47 -2.71
N ASP A 21 -0.80 -10.53 -3.53
CA ASP A 21 -1.38 -10.47 -4.88
C ASP A 21 -2.87 -10.13 -4.82
N ARG A 22 -3.61 -10.73 -3.88
CA ARG A 22 -5.04 -10.44 -3.66
C ARG A 22 -5.27 -9.00 -3.17
N LEU A 23 -4.44 -8.53 -2.26
CA LEU A 23 -4.53 -7.16 -1.75
C LEU A 23 -4.18 -6.12 -2.82
N LEU A 24 -3.12 -6.33 -3.58
CA LEU A 24 -2.74 -5.42 -4.67
C LEU A 24 -3.81 -5.37 -5.77
N ALA A 25 -4.42 -6.50 -6.11
CA ALA A 25 -5.52 -6.54 -7.07
C ALA A 25 -6.78 -5.80 -6.57
N LEU A 26 -6.97 -5.73 -5.25
CA LEU A 26 -8.11 -5.07 -4.62
C LEU A 26 -7.93 -3.54 -4.52
N VAL A 27 -6.70 -3.07 -4.25
CA VAL A 27 -6.46 -1.67 -3.85
C VAL A 27 -6.29 -0.74 -5.06
N ASP A 28 -5.80 -1.23 -6.20
CA ASP A 28 -5.58 -0.47 -7.43
C ASP A 28 -4.80 0.85 -7.18
N VAL A 29 -3.50 0.72 -6.96
CA VAL A 29 -2.62 1.85 -6.60
C VAL A 29 -2.02 2.47 -7.85
N ASP A 30 -2.24 3.76 -8.05
CA ASP A 30 -1.46 4.59 -8.99
C ASP A 30 -0.28 5.26 -8.27
N GLY A 31 0.64 5.82 -9.02
CA GLY A 31 1.82 6.49 -8.45
C GLY A 31 2.18 7.76 -9.17
N ARG A 32 2.81 8.70 -8.45
CA ARG A 32 3.32 9.94 -9.01
C ARG A 32 4.64 10.31 -8.35
N LEU A 33 5.63 10.65 -9.17
CA LEU A 33 6.85 11.30 -8.74
C LEU A 33 6.65 12.82 -8.84
N ASP A 34 6.76 13.54 -7.72
CA ASP A 34 6.47 14.97 -7.66
C ASP A 34 7.73 15.83 -7.78
N VAL A 35 8.80 15.44 -7.08
CA VAL A 35 10.03 16.22 -6.97
C VAL A 35 11.24 15.31 -6.95
N ARG A 36 12.29 15.73 -7.67
CA ARG A 36 13.66 15.24 -7.49
C ARG A 36 14.48 16.32 -6.80
N CYS A 37 15.01 16.01 -5.64
CA CYS A 37 15.82 16.92 -4.84
C CYS A 37 17.30 16.56 -4.95
N ASP A 38 18.12 17.54 -5.30
CA ASP A 38 19.56 17.47 -5.14
C ASP A 38 19.91 18.03 -3.75
N LEU A 39 20.59 17.23 -2.96
CA LEU A 39 20.83 17.49 -1.53
C LEU A 39 22.17 18.19 -1.34
N GLY A 40 22.19 19.35 -0.66
CA GLY A 40 23.39 20.03 -0.22
C GLY A 40 23.80 19.64 1.19
N ALA A 41 24.88 20.22 1.75
CA ALA A 41 25.29 19.96 3.13
C ALA A 41 24.25 20.50 4.14
N GLY A 42 23.94 19.71 5.17
CA GLY A 42 23.01 20.11 6.23
C GLY A 42 21.55 20.24 5.80
N TRP A 43 21.17 19.62 4.70
CA TRP A 43 19.80 19.69 4.18
C TRP A 43 18.76 19.17 5.16
N THR A 44 17.58 19.72 5.08
CA THR A 44 16.40 19.27 5.81
C THR A 44 15.17 19.40 4.94
N LEU A 45 14.36 18.33 4.90
CA LEU A 45 13.04 18.30 4.31
C LEU A 45 12.02 18.04 5.40
N ALA A 46 11.15 19.00 5.69
CA ALA A 46 10.06 18.84 6.64
C ALA A 46 8.70 18.99 5.93
N GLN A 47 7.82 18.05 6.16
CA GLN A 47 6.44 18.10 5.66
C GLN A 47 5.46 18.02 6.83
N ALA A 48 4.50 18.96 6.85
CA ALA A 48 3.41 18.94 7.81
C ALA A 48 2.46 17.75 7.51
N ALA A 49 1.75 17.28 8.54
CA ALA A 49 0.69 16.30 8.35
C ALA A 49 -0.32 16.80 7.30
N GLN A 50 -0.83 15.89 6.51
CA GLN A 50 -1.94 16.21 5.60
C GLN A 50 -3.15 16.63 6.44
N THR A 51 -3.53 17.92 6.35
CA THR A 51 -4.63 18.45 7.15
C THR A 51 -5.97 17.88 6.68
N ALA A 52 -6.96 17.87 7.60
CA ALA A 52 -8.33 17.43 7.33
C ALA A 52 -9.00 18.18 6.15
N GLN A 53 -8.52 19.37 5.76
CA GLN A 53 -8.95 20.10 4.57
C GLN A 53 -8.42 19.49 3.27
N ALA A 54 -7.21 18.91 3.30
CA ALA A 54 -6.75 18.03 2.23
C ALA A 54 -7.55 16.70 2.20
N ALA A 55 -8.08 16.28 3.36
CA ALA A 55 -8.98 15.12 3.46
C ALA A 55 -10.39 15.40 2.89
N GLN A 56 -10.81 16.65 2.76
CA GLN A 56 -12.07 17.02 2.08
C GLN A 56 -11.93 17.05 0.55
N ALA A 57 -10.71 17.26 0.06
CA ALA A 57 -10.29 16.85 -1.29
C ALA A 57 -10.20 15.32 -1.42
N ALA A 58 -10.41 14.57 -0.34
CA ALA A 58 -10.30 13.11 -0.22
C ALA A 58 -11.42 12.30 -0.91
N LEU A 59 -12.35 12.94 -1.56
CA LEU A 59 -13.11 12.31 -2.64
C LEU A 59 -12.19 11.93 -3.83
N ALA A 60 -11.03 12.56 -3.90
CA ALA A 60 -10.01 12.39 -4.93
C ALA A 60 -9.08 11.17 -4.76
N GLY A 61 -9.11 10.52 -3.60
CA GLY A 61 -8.20 9.43 -3.27
C GLY A 61 -7.36 9.72 -2.02
N HIS A 62 -6.82 8.67 -1.43
CA HIS A 62 -5.89 8.77 -0.31
C HIS A 62 -4.46 8.81 -0.85
N HIS A 63 -3.70 9.83 -0.46
CA HIS A 63 -2.32 9.98 -0.88
C HIS A 63 -1.38 9.40 0.19
N ILE A 64 -0.45 8.57 -0.24
CA ILE A 64 0.60 7.99 0.59
C ILE A 64 1.93 8.60 0.11
N PRO A 65 2.48 9.61 0.80
CA PRO A 65 3.78 10.14 0.46
C PRO A 65 4.85 9.06 0.50
N PHE A 66 5.83 9.14 -0.41
CA PHE A 66 7.03 8.33 -0.33
C PHE A 66 8.28 9.16 -0.63
N HIS A 67 9.39 8.74 -0.05
CA HIS A 67 10.72 9.28 -0.28
C HIS A 67 11.69 8.14 -0.56
N VAL A 68 12.49 8.28 -1.60
CA VAL A 68 13.55 7.35 -1.97
C VAL A 68 14.88 8.07 -1.87
N LEU A 69 15.76 7.62 -1.00
CA LEU A 69 17.12 8.14 -0.97
C LEU A 69 17.95 7.37 -2.01
N LEU A 70 18.36 8.05 -3.07
CA LEU A 70 19.15 7.43 -4.13
C LEU A 70 20.64 7.42 -3.79
N ASP A 71 21.14 8.50 -3.17
CA ASP A 71 22.52 8.65 -2.75
C ASP A 71 22.59 9.35 -1.39
N GLY A 72 23.62 9.03 -0.60
CA GLY A 72 23.85 9.63 0.72
C GLY A 72 23.25 8.85 1.88
N ASP A 73 23.24 9.48 3.05
CA ASP A 73 22.68 8.98 4.30
C ASP A 73 21.77 10.05 4.91
N ALA A 74 20.66 9.63 5.48
CA ALA A 74 19.70 10.50 6.13
C ALA A 74 19.26 9.96 7.50
N VAL A 75 18.59 10.82 8.25
CA VAL A 75 17.86 10.48 9.47
C VAL A 75 16.41 10.89 9.28
N VAL A 76 15.50 10.02 9.68
CA VAL A 76 14.05 10.18 9.51
C VAL A 76 13.39 10.25 10.88
N ASP A 77 12.53 11.27 11.04
CA ASP A 77 11.58 11.39 12.14
C ASP A 77 10.16 11.36 11.55
N ALA A 78 9.35 10.39 11.95
CA ALA A 78 7.96 10.22 11.53
C ALA A 78 7.17 9.47 12.61
N ASP A 79 5.87 9.29 12.44
CA ASP A 79 5.05 8.53 13.36
C ASP A 79 5.55 7.07 13.46
N GLY A 80 5.96 6.66 14.66
CA GLY A 80 6.57 5.34 14.90
C GLY A 80 8.04 5.19 14.48
N LEU A 81 8.65 6.22 13.88
CA LEU A 81 10.07 6.25 13.51
C LEU A 81 10.74 7.47 14.18
N ARG A 82 11.72 7.23 15.06
CA ARG A 82 12.49 8.29 15.69
C ARG A 82 13.97 8.13 15.40
N GLU A 83 14.57 9.20 14.86
CA GLU A 83 15.97 9.22 14.45
C GLU A 83 16.39 7.98 13.64
N ALA A 84 15.44 7.47 12.82
CA ALA A 84 15.65 6.26 12.06
C ALA A 84 16.67 6.50 10.93
N PRO A 85 17.77 5.74 10.87
CA PRO A 85 18.74 5.92 9.79
C PRO A 85 18.12 5.46 8.46
N MET A 86 18.33 6.24 7.41
CA MET A 86 17.95 5.94 6.02
C MET A 86 19.21 5.97 5.15
N ARG A 87 19.39 4.95 4.30
CA ARG A 87 20.56 4.79 3.43
C ARG A 87 20.14 4.79 1.97
N ALA A 88 21.11 5.01 1.09
CA ALA A 88 20.89 4.89 -0.34
C ALA A 88 20.20 3.56 -0.72
N GLY A 89 19.13 3.66 -1.50
CA GLY A 89 18.27 2.55 -1.90
C GLY A 89 17.09 2.27 -0.96
N ASP A 90 17.05 2.88 0.24
CA ASP A 90 15.90 2.74 1.13
C ASP A 90 14.70 3.58 0.66
N VAL A 91 13.50 3.11 0.98
CA VAL A 91 12.22 3.77 0.66
C VAL A 91 11.47 4.04 1.96
N LEU A 92 11.18 5.28 2.24
CA LEU A 92 10.24 5.69 3.28
C LEU A 92 8.85 5.81 2.66
N MET A 93 7.86 5.14 3.24
CA MET A 93 6.44 5.26 2.88
C MET A 93 5.65 5.75 4.09
N LEU A 94 4.65 6.60 3.86
CA LEU A 94 3.87 7.26 4.90
C LEU A 94 2.36 7.03 4.73
N PRO A 95 1.87 5.79 4.92
CA PRO A 95 0.46 5.46 4.73
C PRO A 95 -0.49 6.27 5.61
N GLY A 96 -0.02 6.70 6.79
CA GLY A 96 -0.78 7.58 7.68
C GLY A 96 -0.86 9.05 7.23
N GLY A 97 -0.02 9.48 6.28
CA GLY A 97 0.06 10.89 5.85
C GLY A 97 0.49 11.86 6.95
N GLY A 98 1.14 11.36 8.00
CA GLY A 98 1.56 12.14 9.18
C GLY A 98 2.68 13.13 8.87
N ALA A 99 2.91 14.06 9.82
CA ALA A 99 4.07 14.94 9.78
C ALA A 99 5.37 14.13 9.82
N HIS A 100 6.35 14.54 9.03
CA HIS A 100 7.63 13.84 8.98
C HIS A 100 8.75 14.78 8.59
N GLN A 101 9.97 14.42 8.98
CA GLN A 101 11.19 15.15 8.66
C GLN A 101 12.28 14.17 8.23
N LEU A 102 12.94 14.53 7.13
CA LEU A 102 14.20 13.92 6.72
C LEU A 102 15.30 14.96 6.82
N ARG A 103 16.46 14.58 7.32
CA ARG A 103 17.61 15.48 7.46
C ARG A 103 18.91 14.75 7.18
N ASP A 104 19.93 15.54 6.82
CA ASP A 104 21.30 15.07 6.72
C ASP A 104 21.71 14.37 8.01
N ARG A 105 22.34 13.21 7.89
CA ARG A 105 22.83 12.44 9.03
C ARG A 105 24.03 13.09 9.71
N ASP A 106 24.91 13.74 8.94
CA ASP A 106 26.13 14.36 9.43
C ASP A 106 26.32 15.76 8.83
N PRO A 107 25.55 16.75 9.32
CA PRO A 107 25.59 18.11 8.79
C PRO A 107 26.95 18.81 9.01
N ALA A 108 27.79 18.29 9.93
CA ALA A 108 29.12 18.84 10.22
C ALA A 108 30.23 18.20 9.40
N SER A 109 29.94 17.21 8.57
CA SER A 109 30.94 16.52 7.76
C SER A 109 31.43 17.39 6.61
N LEU A 110 32.51 18.10 6.84
CA LEU A 110 33.28 18.82 5.81
C LEU A 110 34.01 17.87 4.82
N ARG A 111 33.90 16.56 5.00
CA ARG A 111 34.71 15.57 4.29
C ARG A 111 34.06 15.03 3.00
N ARG A 112 32.79 15.37 2.73
CA ARG A 112 32.12 15.11 1.45
C ARG A 112 31.29 16.31 1.08
N PRO A 113 31.34 16.83 -0.17
CA PRO A 113 30.22 17.57 -0.66
C PRO A 113 29.02 16.64 -0.46
N ALA A 114 28.02 17.09 0.32
CA ALA A 114 26.82 16.31 0.54
C ALA A 114 26.02 16.29 -0.78
N GLU A 115 26.51 15.48 -1.71
CA GLU A 115 25.82 15.21 -2.96
C GLU A 115 24.96 13.97 -2.74
N GLY A 116 23.72 14.20 -2.37
CA GLY A 116 22.70 13.16 -2.30
C GLY A 116 21.59 13.46 -3.28
N THR A 117 20.81 12.46 -3.58
CA THR A 117 19.60 12.61 -4.41
C THR A 117 18.43 11.96 -3.71
N LEU A 118 17.34 12.71 -3.58
CA LEU A 118 16.08 12.24 -3.02
C LEU A 118 14.99 12.32 -4.09
N LEU A 119 14.25 11.24 -4.29
CA LEU A 119 13.02 11.25 -5.06
C LEU A 119 11.84 11.31 -4.09
N CYS A 120 10.95 12.26 -4.30
CA CYS A 120 9.75 12.44 -3.50
C CYS A 120 8.52 12.29 -4.40
N GLY A 121 7.56 11.53 -3.93
CA GLY A 121 6.33 11.28 -4.67
C GLY A 121 5.20 10.83 -3.76
N ARG A 122 4.14 10.36 -4.38
CA ARG A 122 2.98 9.82 -3.69
C ARG A 122 2.38 8.65 -4.44
N PHE A 123 1.91 7.68 -3.69
CA PHE A 123 0.97 6.70 -4.19
C PHE A 123 -0.44 7.26 -4.01
N ILE A 124 -1.29 6.99 -4.97
CA ILE A 124 -2.68 7.44 -5.02
C ILE A 124 -3.55 6.21 -4.92
N VAL A 125 -4.30 6.12 -3.84
CA VAL A 125 -5.18 4.99 -3.55
C VAL A 125 -6.62 5.46 -3.64
N PRO A 126 -7.54 4.71 -4.29
CA PRO A 126 -8.94 5.06 -4.33
C PRO A 126 -9.51 5.34 -2.92
N ALA A 127 -10.37 6.36 -2.79
CA ALA A 127 -10.93 6.75 -1.49
C ALA A 127 -11.60 5.59 -0.74
N ALA A 128 -12.24 4.66 -1.48
CA ALA A 128 -12.85 3.46 -0.91
C ALA A 128 -11.82 2.51 -0.26
N SER A 129 -10.57 2.51 -0.73
CA SER A 129 -9.50 1.66 -0.19
C SER A 129 -8.75 2.31 0.97
N ALA A 130 -8.98 3.59 1.25
CA ALA A 130 -8.19 4.36 2.23
C ALA A 130 -8.25 3.78 3.65
N LYS A 131 -9.40 3.31 4.11
CA LYS A 131 -9.55 2.69 5.43
C LYS A 131 -8.82 1.36 5.49
N LEU A 132 -8.95 0.54 4.45
CA LEU A 132 -8.27 -0.75 4.35
C LEU A 132 -6.75 -0.56 4.35
N ILE A 133 -6.23 0.39 3.59
CA ILE A 133 -4.78 0.68 3.57
C ILE A 133 -4.28 1.11 4.95
N ARG A 134 -4.99 2.00 5.65
CA ARG A 134 -4.60 2.42 7.02
C ARG A 134 -4.69 1.30 8.04
N ALA A 135 -5.57 0.33 7.86
CA ALA A 135 -5.62 -0.86 8.71
C ALA A 135 -4.51 -1.87 8.36
N LEU A 136 -4.06 -1.87 7.11
CA LEU A 136 -3.09 -2.85 6.61
C LEU A 136 -1.64 -2.39 6.68
N LEU A 137 -1.38 -1.08 6.68
CA LEU A 137 -0.02 -0.54 6.69
C LEU A 137 0.22 0.32 7.95
N PRO A 138 1.44 0.30 8.51
CA PRO A 138 1.80 1.18 9.61
C PRO A 138 1.75 2.65 9.16
N PRO A 139 1.58 3.61 10.09
CA PRO A 139 1.54 5.03 9.77
C PRO A 139 2.76 5.52 8.98
N ALA A 140 3.93 5.01 9.31
CA ALA A 140 5.16 5.19 8.55
C ALA A 140 5.93 3.86 8.50
N MET A 141 6.56 3.58 7.36
CA MET A 141 7.37 2.37 7.20
C MET A 141 8.63 2.66 6.39
N MET A 142 9.74 2.12 6.88
CA MET A 142 11.02 2.14 6.19
C MET A 142 11.25 0.80 5.51
N VAL A 143 11.26 0.80 4.18
CA VAL A 143 11.61 -0.37 3.38
C VAL A 143 13.10 -0.33 3.10
N ARG A 144 13.84 -1.26 3.65
CA ARG A 144 15.29 -1.35 3.46
C ARG A 144 15.62 -1.90 2.08
N SER A 145 16.67 -1.37 1.49
CA SER A 145 17.20 -1.93 0.25
C SER A 145 17.74 -3.34 0.50
N PRO A 146 17.25 -4.35 -0.25
CA PRO A 146 17.79 -5.72 -0.10
C PRO A 146 19.21 -5.90 -0.68
N GLY A 147 19.78 -4.82 -1.19
CA GLY A 147 21.12 -4.82 -1.77
C GLY A 147 21.16 -4.77 -3.30
N PRO A 148 22.37 -4.73 -3.87
CA PRO A 148 22.57 -4.64 -5.31
C PRO A 148 21.91 -5.78 -6.08
N GLY A 149 21.30 -5.46 -7.23
CA GLY A 149 20.66 -6.45 -8.11
C GLY A 149 19.27 -6.91 -7.66
N SER A 150 18.75 -6.44 -6.52
CA SER A 150 17.36 -6.70 -6.12
C SER A 150 16.37 -6.05 -7.10
N ARG A 151 15.12 -6.52 -7.08
CA ARG A 151 14.04 -5.91 -7.90
C ARG A 151 13.84 -4.45 -7.54
N LEU A 152 13.88 -4.12 -6.24
CA LEU A 152 13.75 -2.75 -5.75
C LEU A 152 14.88 -1.87 -6.30
N THR A 153 16.13 -2.28 -6.15
CA THR A 153 17.29 -1.51 -6.62
C THR A 153 17.24 -1.26 -8.13
N ARG A 154 16.84 -2.27 -8.93
CA ARG A 154 16.70 -2.11 -10.39
C ARG A 154 15.59 -1.16 -10.77
N LEU A 155 14.46 -1.22 -10.07
CA LEU A 155 13.34 -0.30 -10.28
C LEU A 155 13.75 1.13 -9.96
N LEU A 156 14.43 1.35 -8.83
CA LEU A 156 14.92 2.67 -8.43
C LEU A 156 15.96 3.23 -9.41
N ALA A 157 16.82 2.39 -9.96
CA ALA A 157 17.77 2.80 -11.01
C ALA A 157 17.04 3.30 -12.26
N LEU A 158 16.02 2.57 -12.73
CA LEU A 158 15.22 2.98 -13.88
C LEU A 158 14.45 4.29 -13.61
N MET A 159 13.88 4.43 -12.42
CA MET A 159 13.21 5.68 -12.01
C MET A 159 14.18 6.85 -11.97
N ARG A 160 15.42 6.63 -11.51
CA ARG A 160 16.49 7.62 -11.52
C ARG A 160 16.86 8.04 -12.95
N GLU A 161 17.15 7.08 -13.82
CA GLU A 161 17.50 7.34 -15.23
C GLU A 161 16.45 8.19 -15.92
N GLU A 162 15.17 7.84 -15.76
CA GLU A 162 14.07 8.58 -16.37
C GLU A 162 13.87 9.98 -15.75
N ALA A 163 14.09 10.12 -14.43
CA ALA A 163 14.00 11.42 -13.76
C ALA A 163 15.19 12.33 -14.10
N ASP A 164 16.37 11.78 -14.41
CA ASP A 164 17.57 12.52 -14.76
C ASP A 164 17.55 13.01 -16.21
N ALA A 165 17.03 12.19 -17.12
CA ALA A 165 17.00 12.46 -18.56
C ALA A 165 15.66 12.00 -19.17
N PRO A 166 14.56 12.74 -18.88
CA PRO A 166 13.24 12.33 -19.32
C PRO A 166 13.15 12.32 -20.85
N GLY A 167 12.72 11.16 -21.38
CA GLY A 167 12.42 10.98 -22.78
C GLY A 167 10.97 11.33 -23.13
N GLU A 168 10.60 11.15 -24.40
CA GLU A 168 9.20 11.22 -24.82
C GLU A 168 8.39 10.15 -24.07
N GLY A 169 7.27 10.54 -23.44
CA GLY A 169 6.47 9.67 -22.59
C GLY A 169 7.02 9.45 -21.18
N GLY A 170 8.13 10.10 -20.79
CA GLY A 170 8.80 9.91 -19.50
C GLY A 170 7.90 10.16 -18.28
N ALA A 171 7.02 11.15 -18.34
CA ALA A 171 6.06 11.38 -17.26
C ALA A 171 5.08 10.19 -17.07
N ALA A 172 4.62 9.59 -18.17
CA ALA A 172 3.77 8.40 -18.10
C ALA A 172 4.55 7.19 -17.58
N LEU A 173 5.80 7.03 -18.02
CA LEU A 173 6.68 5.98 -17.54
C LEU A 173 6.94 6.10 -16.04
N LEU A 174 7.31 7.28 -15.54
CA LEU A 174 7.53 7.56 -14.11
C LEU A 174 6.27 7.29 -13.28
N ARG A 175 5.08 7.59 -13.80
CA ARG A 175 3.82 7.26 -13.15
C ARG A 175 3.67 5.75 -12.97
N HIS A 176 3.86 4.96 -14.02
CA HIS A 176 3.76 3.51 -13.95
C HIS A 176 4.84 2.89 -13.08
N LEU A 177 6.08 3.38 -13.13
CA LEU A 177 7.16 2.94 -12.27
C LEU A 177 6.88 3.27 -10.79
N SER A 178 6.28 4.43 -10.51
CA SER A 178 5.87 4.79 -9.14
C SER A 178 4.77 3.85 -8.61
N GLY A 179 3.78 3.49 -9.43
CA GLY A 179 2.80 2.46 -9.06
C GLY A 179 3.45 1.09 -8.80
N ALA A 180 4.37 0.68 -9.67
CA ALA A 180 5.14 -0.55 -9.49
C ALA A 180 6.01 -0.52 -8.22
N LEU A 181 6.54 0.65 -7.83
CA LEU A 181 7.33 0.83 -6.60
C LEU A 181 6.52 0.42 -5.37
N PHE A 182 5.24 0.74 -5.28
CA PHE A 182 4.38 0.33 -4.17
C PHE A 182 4.38 -1.19 -3.99
N ALA A 183 4.11 -1.94 -5.06
CA ALA A 183 4.08 -3.40 -5.01
C ALA A 183 5.46 -4.02 -4.70
N VAL A 184 6.52 -3.48 -5.31
CA VAL A 184 7.90 -3.96 -5.09
C VAL A 184 8.36 -3.66 -3.67
N ALA A 185 8.04 -2.48 -3.12
CA ALA A 185 8.37 -2.09 -1.75
C ALA A 185 7.63 -2.97 -0.73
N LEU A 186 6.32 -3.21 -0.91
CA LEU A 186 5.58 -4.12 -0.03
C LEU A 186 6.12 -5.55 -0.10
N ARG A 187 6.48 -6.02 -1.28
CA ARG A 187 7.09 -7.36 -1.44
C ARG A 187 8.44 -7.45 -0.73
N ALA A 188 9.28 -6.43 -0.85
CA ALA A 188 10.56 -6.38 -0.14
C ALA A 188 10.34 -6.37 1.38
N ALA A 189 9.38 -5.61 1.87
CA ALA A 189 9.01 -5.57 3.27
C ALA A 189 8.49 -6.92 3.81
N MET A 190 7.82 -7.73 2.98
CA MET A 190 7.30 -9.05 3.37
C MET A 190 8.32 -10.18 3.21
N GLY A 191 9.25 -10.06 2.24
CA GLY A 191 10.11 -11.18 1.82
C GLY A 191 11.44 -11.29 2.55
N ASP A 192 11.98 -10.19 3.05
CA ASP A 192 13.37 -10.15 3.54
C ASP A 192 13.49 -10.21 5.06
N GLY A 193 12.50 -10.84 5.74
CA GLY A 193 12.54 -10.97 7.19
C GLY A 193 12.88 -9.62 7.80
N LEU A 194 11.95 -8.68 7.79
CA LEU A 194 12.12 -7.42 8.50
C LEU A 194 12.76 -7.71 9.86
N PRO A 195 13.90 -7.14 10.18
CA PRO A 195 14.37 -7.20 11.55
C PRO A 195 13.19 -6.75 12.41
N ALA A 196 12.92 -7.41 13.51
CA ALA A 196 11.77 -7.25 14.41
C ALA A 196 11.59 -5.82 14.99
N THR A 197 12.13 -4.80 14.34
CA THR A 197 12.04 -3.39 14.68
C THR A 197 10.77 -2.70 14.16
N VAL A 198 9.97 -3.38 13.32
CA VAL A 198 8.63 -2.89 12.95
C VAL A 198 7.61 -3.74 13.71
N GLU A 199 7.43 -3.45 15.00
CA GLU A 199 6.22 -3.85 15.77
C GLU A 199 4.99 -3.08 15.27
N ALA A 200 4.86 -2.94 13.96
CA ALA A 200 3.76 -2.19 13.38
C ALA A 200 2.62 -3.15 13.03
N PRO A 201 1.40 -2.87 13.48
CA PRO A 201 0.21 -3.60 13.02
C PRO A 201 0.06 -3.44 11.51
N GLY A 202 -0.61 -4.38 10.87
CA GLY A 202 -0.95 -4.29 9.46
C GLY A 202 -0.82 -5.60 8.71
N VAL A 203 -0.85 -5.51 7.38
CA VAL A 203 -0.77 -6.69 6.49
C VAL A 203 0.49 -7.52 6.72
N LEU A 204 1.59 -6.88 7.08
CA LEU A 204 2.85 -7.57 7.40
C LEU A 204 2.67 -8.49 8.62
N ALA A 205 2.01 -7.99 9.68
CA ALA A 205 1.70 -8.79 10.87
C ALA A 205 0.65 -9.88 10.58
N LEU A 206 -0.37 -9.58 9.76
CA LEU A 206 -1.35 -10.58 9.31
C LEU A 206 -0.68 -11.69 8.49
N GLY A 207 0.21 -11.32 7.56
CA GLY A 207 0.94 -12.26 6.72
C GLY A 207 1.98 -13.10 7.48
N ALA A 208 2.60 -12.52 8.51
CA ALA A 208 3.55 -13.21 9.38
C ALA A 208 2.88 -14.19 10.35
N HIS A 209 1.59 -14.03 10.64
CA HIS A 209 0.85 -14.93 11.52
C HIS A 209 0.24 -16.11 10.74
N PRO A 210 0.77 -17.33 10.81
CA PRO A 210 0.42 -18.43 9.90
C PRO A 210 -1.08 -18.72 9.81
N ARG A 211 -1.78 -18.67 10.96
CA ARG A 211 -3.23 -18.97 11.04
C ARG A 211 -4.09 -17.84 10.50
N LEU A 212 -3.70 -16.58 10.72
CA LEU A 212 -4.43 -15.42 10.20
C LEU A 212 -4.19 -15.24 8.69
N ALA A 213 -2.97 -15.49 8.20
CA ALA A 213 -2.67 -15.40 6.78
C ALA A 213 -3.59 -16.29 5.94
N ALA A 214 -3.75 -17.58 6.34
CA ALA A 214 -4.64 -18.50 5.63
C ALA A 214 -6.11 -18.03 5.67
N LEU A 215 -6.59 -17.59 6.83
CA LEU A 215 -7.95 -17.05 6.96
C LEU A 215 -8.17 -15.82 6.06
N VAL A 216 -7.23 -14.87 6.07
CA VAL A 216 -7.35 -13.62 5.29
C VAL A 216 -7.31 -13.92 3.79
N VAL A 217 -6.44 -14.82 3.34
CA VAL A 217 -6.40 -15.27 1.93
C VAL A 217 -7.74 -15.87 1.50
N ASP A 218 -8.34 -16.72 2.34
CA ASP A 218 -9.65 -17.32 2.06
C ASP A 218 -10.78 -16.26 2.09
N MET A 219 -10.77 -15.33 3.05
CA MET A 219 -11.73 -14.21 3.10
C MET A 219 -11.67 -13.35 1.84
N LEU A 220 -10.46 -12.99 1.37
CA LEU A 220 -10.25 -12.21 0.15
C LEU A 220 -10.69 -12.97 -1.12
N GLY A 221 -10.57 -14.29 -1.12
CA GLY A 221 -10.98 -15.14 -2.25
C GLY A 221 -12.48 -15.43 -2.30
N ASN A 222 -13.19 -15.33 -1.18
CA ASN A 222 -14.56 -15.80 -1.00
C ASN A 222 -15.43 -14.77 -0.29
N LEU A 223 -15.51 -13.55 -0.82
CA LEU A 223 -16.24 -12.43 -0.19
C LEU A 223 -17.74 -12.71 -0.02
N ALA A 224 -18.34 -13.46 -0.95
CA ALA A 224 -19.77 -13.79 -0.90
C ALA A 224 -20.12 -14.82 0.16
N ARG A 225 -19.13 -15.56 0.69
CA ARG A 225 -19.37 -16.58 1.73
C ARG A 225 -19.97 -15.94 2.98
N ASP A 226 -20.88 -16.66 3.64
CA ASP A 226 -21.38 -16.30 4.97
C ASP A 226 -20.30 -16.53 6.04
N TRP A 227 -19.54 -15.46 6.31
CA TRP A 227 -18.47 -15.45 7.28
C TRP A 227 -19.01 -15.11 8.67
N THR A 228 -19.25 -16.13 9.48
CA THR A 228 -19.55 -15.96 10.91
C THR A 228 -18.26 -15.91 11.74
N LEU A 229 -18.31 -15.29 12.92
CA LEU A 229 -17.16 -15.26 13.82
C LEU A 229 -16.72 -16.67 14.22
N ASP A 230 -17.70 -17.60 14.39
CA ASP A 230 -17.41 -19.01 14.65
C ASP A 230 -16.71 -19.69 13.49
N GLY A 231 -17.19 -19.47 12.27
CA GLY A 231 -16.58 -20.00 11.06
C GLY A 231 -15.15 -19.48 10.86
N MET A 232 -14.91 -18.19 11.08
CA MET A 232 -13.57 -17.60 11.05
C MET A 232 -12.65 -18.19 12.12
N ALA A 233 -13.15 -18.35 13.35
CA ALA A 233 -12.39 -18.89 14.47
C ALA A 233 -12.01 -20.38 14.22
N ALA A 234 -12.95 -21.17 13.72
CA ALA A 234 -12.73 -22.56 13.34
C ALA A 234 -11.69 -22.66 12.21
N HIS A 235 -11.79 -21.80 11.17
CA HIS A 235 -10.83 -21.77 10.06
C HIS A 235 -9.41 -21.46 10.52
N ALA A 236 -9.24 -20.51 11.45
CA ALA A 236 -7.94 -20.15 12.02
C ALA A 236 -7.47 -21.12 13.12
N ALA A 237 -8.24 -22.14 13.49
CA ALA A 237 -8.01 -23.01 14.63
C ALA A 237 -7.75 -22.22 15.93
N LEU A 238 -8.58 -21.18 16.18
CA LEU A 238 -8.53 -20.30 17.35
C LEU A 238 -9.88 -20.28 18.06
N SER A 239 -9.90 -19.89 19.34
CA SER A 239 -11.15 -19.50 19.99
C SER A 239 -11.59 -18.11 19.47
N ARG A 240 -12.90 -17.78 19.59
CA ARG A 240 -13.43 -16.45 19.19
C ARG A 240 -12.63 -15.30 19.82
N SER A 241 -12.38 -15.37 21.12
CA SER A 241 -11.65 -14.35 21.86
C SER A 241 -10.17 -14.24 21.41
N SER A 242 -9.54 -15.38 21.10
CA SER A 242 -8.17 -15.39 20.57
C SER A 242 -8.10 -14.83 19.17
N LEU A 243 -9.07 -15.16 18.30
CA LEU A 243 -9.15 -14.59 16.96
C LEU A 243 -9.30 -13.06 16.99
N ILE A 244 -10.25 -12.53 17.79
CA ILE A 244 -10.46 -11.09 17.93
C ILE A 244 -9.19 -10.40 18.41
N ARG A 245 -8.54 -10.91 19.46
CA ARG A 245 -7.28 -10.33 19.96
C ARG A 245 -6.16 -10.38 18.94
N ALA A 246 -6.01 -11.50 18.23
CA ALA A 246 -4.99 -11.63 17.22
C ALA A 246 -5.20 -10.66 16.05
N PHE A 247 -6.45 -10.48 15.58
CA PHE A 247 -6.78 -9.48 14.55
C PHE A 247 -6.56 -8.06 15.04
N GLN A 248 -7.03 -7.74 16.26
CA GLN A 248 -6.84 -6.42 16.85
C GLN A 248 -5.36 -6.06 16.99
N SER A 249 -4.54 -7.03 17.42
CA SER A 249 -3.09 -6.85 17.53
C SER A 249 -2.42 -6.71 16.17
N ALA A 250 -2.84 -7.50 15.18
CA ALA A 250 -2.20 -7.54 13.87
C ALA A 250 -2.68 -6.43 12.92
N ALA A 251 -3.97 -6.09 12.94
CA ALA A 251 -4.58 -5.15 11.98
C ALA A 251 -5.26 -3.94 12.61
N GLY A 252 -5.31 -3.85 13.94
CA GLY A 252 -5.99 -2.76 14.65
C GLY A 252 -7.52 -2.76 14.54
N VAL A 253 -8.10 -3.76 13.89
CA VAL A 253 -9.55 -3.88 13.65
C VAL A 253 -10.04 -5.29 13.97
N SER A 254 -11.35 -5.47 14.13
CA SER A 254 -11.94 -6.80 14.29
C SER A 254 -11.99 -7.57 12.96
N PRO A 255 -12.09 -8.93 12.99
CA PRO A 255 -12.24 -9.73 11.77
C PRO A 255 -13.44 -9.33 10.91
N ALA A 256 -14.58 -9.03 11.55
CA ALA A 256 -15.80 -8.60 10.85
C ALA A 256 -15.66 -7.22 10.21
N GLU A 257 -14.99 -6.30 10.88
CA GLU A 257 -14.71 -4.95 10.38
C GLU A 257 -13.73 -4.99 9.21
N PHE A 258 -12.68 -5.82 9.30
CA PHE A 258 -11.77 -6.08 8.20
C PHE A 258 -12.52 -6.63 6.97
N LEU A 259 -13.34 -7.66 7.14
CA LEU A 259 -14.16 -8.22 6.05
C LEU A 259 -15.08 -7.16 5.42
N ASN A 260 -15.72 -6.33 6.25
CA ASN A 260 -16.57 -5.26 5.74
C ASN A 260 -15.79 -4.24 4.90
N GLN A 261 -14.61 -3.83 5.34
CA GLN A 261 -13.72 -2.92 4.58
C GLN A 261 -13.33 -3.53 3.23
N VAL A 262 -12.94 -4.80 3.21
CA VAL A 262 -12.60 -5.52 1.97
C VAL A 262 -13.82 -5.61 1.03
N ARG A 263 -14.99 -5.98 1.55
CA ARG A 263 -16.25 -6.05 0.77
C ARG A 263 -16.60 -4.70 0.13
N MET A 264 -16.48 -3.61 0.90
CA MET A 264 -16.78 -2.27 0.40
C MET A 264 -15.76 -1.77 -0.62
N THR A 265 -14.49 -2.09 -0.43
CA THR A 265 -13.43 -1.78 -1.40
C THR A 265 -13.68 -2.51 -2.73
N GLU A 266 -13.98 -3.81 -2.69
CA GLU A 266 -14.29 -4.58 -3.91
C GLU A 266 -15.59 -4.10 -4.58
N ALA A 267 -16.63 -3.79 -3.80
CA ALA A 267 -17.86 -3.24 -4.32
C ALA A 267 -17.63 -1.89 -5.04
N ALA A 268 -16.83 -1.01 -4.44
CA ALA A 268 -16.50 0.29 -5.02
C ALA A 268 -15.73 0.13 -6.35
N ARG A 269 -14.78 -0.82 -6.41
CA ARG A 269 -14.04 -1.16 -7.63
C ARG A 269 -14.96 -1.67 -8.74
N ARG A 270 -15.89 -2.60 -8.44
CA ARG A 270 -16.86 -3.14 -9.41
C ARG A 270 -17.84 -2.08 -9.90
N LEU A 271 -18.31 -1.21 -9.00
CA LEU A 271 -19.19 -0.09 -9.37
C LEU A 271 -18.52 0.85 -10.39
N ARG A 272 -17.23 1.16 -10.21
CA ARG A 272 -16.46 1.97 -11.19
C ARG A 272 -16.25 1.28 -12.52
N ALA A 273 -16.11 -0.03 -12.54
CA ALA A 273 -16.04 -0.81 -13.78
C ALA A 273 -17.34 -0.75 -14.60
N GLY A 274 -18.48 -0.39 -13.98
CA GLY A 274 -19.74 -0.05 -14.62
C GLY A 274 -20.49 -1.22 -15.28
N ARG A 275 -20.02 -2.46 -15.12
CA ARG A 275 -20.53 -3.63 -15.91
C ARG A 275 -21.65 -4.40 -15.22
N GLU A 276 -21.83 -4.23 -13.92
CA GLU A 276 -22.73 -5.02 -13.09
C GLU A 276 -23.83 -4.16 -12.47
N SER A 277 -25.02 -4.75 -12.19
CA SER A 277 -26.05 -4.05 -11.42
C SER A 277 -25.65 -3.90 -9.95
N VAL A 278 -26.24 -2.91 -9.25
CA VAL A 278 -26.02 -2.70 -7.82
C VAL A 278 -26.38 -3.94 -7.01
N ALA A 279 -27.49 -4.60 -7.36
CA ALA A 279 -27.90 -5.85 -6.73
C ALA A 279 -26.89 -6.96 -6.91
N ALA A 280 -26.42 -7.19 -8.16
CA ALA A 280 -25.43 -8.24 -8.46
C ALA A 280 -24.11 -8.00 -7.71
N ILE A 281 -23.68 -6.73 -7.60
CA ILE A 281 -22.48 -6.40 -6.81
C ILE A 281 -22.71 -6.69 -5.33
N GLY A 282 -23.89 -6.33 -4.78
CA GLY A 282 -24.25 -6.62 -3.40
C GLY A 282 -24.16 -8.12 -3.09
N ASP A 283 -24.75 -8.96 -3.94
CA ASP A 283 -24.71 -10.41 -3.83
C ASP A 283 -23.28 -10.95 -3.92
N ALA A 284 -22.50 -10.46 -4.87
CA ALA A 284 -21.12 -10.90 -5.09
C ALA A 284 -20.18 -10.56 -3.94
N VAL A 285 -20.47 -9.52 -3.14
CA VAL A 285 -19.72 -9.18 -1.94
C VAL A 285 -20.38 -9.68 -0.65
N GLY A 286 -21.42 -10.54 -0.75
CA GLY A 286 -21.98 -11.30 0.36
C GLY A 286 -23.05 -10.57 1.18
N TYR A 287 -23.86 -9.72 0.55
CA TYR A 287 -25.05 -9.12 1.16
C TYR A 287 -26.31 -9.86 0.72
N ALA A 288 -27.16 -10.20 1.69
CA ALA A 288 -28.42 -10.93 1.44
C ALA A 288 -29.49 -10.12 0.72
N SER A 289 -29.34 -8.79 0.62
CA SER A 289 -30.28 -7.93 -0.13
C SER A 289 -29.59 -6.64 -0.57
N GLU A 290 -30.08 -6.10 -1.70
CA GLU A 290 -29.62 -4.82 -2.23
C GLU A 290 -29.78 -3.69 -1.23
N ALA A 291 -30.91 -3.64 -0.49
CA ALA A 291 -31.15 -2.61 0.52
C ALA A 291 -30.15 -2.67 1.68
N ALA A 292 -29.74 -3.87 2.13
CA ALA A 292 -28.71 -4.04 3.15
C ALA A 292 -27.36 -3.57 2.63
N PHE A 293 -27.03 -3.93 1.39
CA PHE A 293 -25.79 -3.49 0.71
C PHE A 293 -25.75 -1.96 0.58
N GLN A 294 -26.79 -1.33 0.05
CA GLN A 294 -26.85 0.13 -0.13
C GLN A 294 -26.65 0.89 1.20
N ARG A 295 -27.27 0.43 2.29
CA ARG A 295 -27.07 1.03 3.62
C ARG A 295 -25.64 0.87 4.12
N ALA A 296 -25.06 -0.32 3.97
CA ALA A 296 -23.67 -0.58 4.39
C ALA A 296 -22.68 0.23 3.57
N PHE A 297 -22.87 0.30 2.25
CA PHE A 297 -22.02 1.06 1.35
C PHE A 297 -22.06 2.56 1.66
N LYS A 298 -23.27 3.13 1.84
CA LYS A 298 -23.43 4.55 2.20
C LYS A 298 -22.80 4.88 3.55
N ARG A 299 -22.92 3.99 4.54
CA ARG A 299 -22.31 4.16 5.87
C ARG A 299 -20.79 4.13 5.79
N GLU A 300 -20.20 3.25 4.97
CA GLU A 300 -18.76 3.03 4.90
C GLU A 300 -18.05 4.01 3.97
N ILE A 301 -18.65 4.29 2.81
CA ILE A 301 -18.08 5.13 1.75
C ILE A 301 -18.58 6.59 1.84
N GLY A 302 -19.70 6.84 2.50
CA GLY A 302 -20.28 8.17 2.65
C GLY A 302 -21.31 8.55 1.58
N MET A 303 -21.44 7.78 0.50
CA MET A 303 -22.38 8.03 -0.60
C MET A 303 -23.06 6.74 -1.08
N THR A 304 -24.12 6.86 -1.89
CA THR A 304 -24.82 5.70 -2.42
C THR A 304 -24.00 5.00 -3.53
N PRO A 305 -24.23 3.68 -3.76
CA PRO A 305 -23.59 2.96 -4.87
C PRO A 305 -23.83 3.62 -6.24
N ALA A 306 -25.03 4.14 -6.49
CA ALA A 306 -25.36 4.84 -7.73
C ALA A 306 -24.53 6.12 -7.88
N ALA A 307 -24.52 6.98 -6.85
CA ALA A 307 -23.70 8.22 -6.88
C ALA A 307 -22.20 7.93 -7.03
N TRP A 308 -21.72 6.82 -6.44
CA TRP A 308 -20.32 6.38 -6.61
C TRP A 308 -20.03 5.96 -8.06
N ARG A 309 -20.96 5.24 -8.71
CA ARG A 309 -20.85 4.82 -10.11
C ARG A 309 -20.85 6.00 -11.07
N ASP A 310 -21.71 7.00 -10.84
CA ASP A 310 -21.94 8.15 -11.73
C ASP A 310 -20.83 9.21 -11.63
N GLY A 311 -19.69 8.90 -11.02
CA GLY A 311 -18.56 9.82 -10.93
C GLY A 311 -18.49 10.58 -9.63
N GLY A 312 -18.99 10.01 -8.54
CA GLY A 312 -18.75 10.54 -7.20
C GLY A 312 -17.26 10.65 -6.94
N ALA A 313 -16.71 11.84 -7.22
CA ALA A 313 -15.33 12.27 -7.04
C ALA A 313 -14.27 11.52 -7.86
N GLU A 314 -14.37 11.60 -9.16
CA GLU A 314 -13.19 11.53 -10.02
C GLU A 314 -12.38 12.82 -9.82
N VAL A 315 -11.19 12.69 -9.27
CA VAL A 315 -10.10 13.49 -9.80
C VAL A 315 -9.81 12.89 -11.16
N ASP A 316 -10.19 13.61 -12.19
CA ASP A 316 -9.76 13.32 -13.56
C ASP A 316 -8.24 13.13 -13.53
N PRO A 317 -7.71 11.94 -13.80
CA PRO A 317 -6.27 11.74 -13.86
C PRO A 317 -5.61 12.63 -14.91
N SER A 318 -6.37 13.22 -15.85
CA SER A 318 -5.88 14.17 -16.84
C SER A 318 -5.79 15.61 -16.32
N THR A 319 -6.56 16.02 -15.31
CA THR A 319 -6.35 17.31 -14.62
C THR A 319 -5.12 17.29 -13.73
N ASN A 320 -4.61 16.13 -13.43
CA ASN A 320 -3.35 15.93 -12.75
C ASN A 320 -2.24 15.77 -13.80
N ASN A 321 -2.09 16.84 -14.61
CA ASN A 321 -1.13 16.95 -15.71
C ASN A 321 0.17 16.26 -15.32
N ALA A 322 0.56 15.21 -16.08
CA ALA A 322 1.77 14.45 -15.90
C ALA A 322 3.00 15.32 -16.16
N ALA A 323 3.20 16.32 -15.30
CA ALA A 323 4.41 17.12 -15.30
C ALA A 323 5.57 16.24 -14.83
N LEU A 324 6.70 16.40 -15.48
CA LEU A 324 7.95 15.84 -15.00
C LEU A 324 8.24 16.36 -13.59
N PRO A 325 8.92 15.55 -12.74
CA PRO A 325 9.25 15.98 -11.39
C PRO A 325 10.06 17.27 -11.42
N VAL A 326 9.69 18.21 -10.57
CA VAL A 326 10.42 19.46 -10.42
C VAL A 326 11.78 19.15 -9.79
N ARG A 327 12.86 19.68 -10.38
CA ARG A 327 14.18 19.64 -9.73
C ARG A 327 14.27 20.75 -8.67
N GLN A 328 14.63 20.38 -7.47
CA GLN A 328 14.81 21.29 -6.35
C GLN A 328 16.14 21.03 -5.66
N ARG A 329 16.83 22.09 -5.24
CA ARG A 329 18.04 21.98 -4.39
C ARG A 329 17.65 22.25 -2.94
N LEU A 330 18.04 21.32 -2.06
CA LEU A 330 17.91 21.45 -0.62
C LEU A 330 19.31 21.63 -0.03
N GLY A 331 19.51 22.71 0.72
CA GLY A 331 20.79 23.01 1.35
C GLY A 331 20.64 24.09 2.38
#